data_7fe52bcd257f4c4ac749ed5602c4526b
#
_entry.id   7fe52bcd257f4c4ac749ed5602c4526b
#
_cell.length_a   1.000
_cell.length_b   1.000
_cell.length_c   1.000
_cell.angle_alpha   90.00
_cell.angle_beta   90.00
_cell.angle_gamma   90.00
#
_symmetry.space_group_name_H-M   'P 1'
#
loop_
_entity.id
_entity.type
_entity.pdbx_description
1 polymer ?
#
loop_
_entity_poly.entity_id
_entity_poly.type
_entity_poly.pdbx_seq_one_letter_code
_entity_poly.pdbx_strand_id
1 'polypeptide(L)'
;MLAYGNSKSAPIDRVSAGPFDSSEVIEIKPLVDFGALQIPIREDVTLKLEVEEASSRIVALTVEHQGSSLQLQAFSAPGSEGIWHEIRAALEHSIQSQNGKTETVIGPLGPELNTQIPTRDGGFRLAKFIGVDGPKWFLRGVVSGLALADTLAMTYMIDIFRSVVVMRGPSPMPPKELLQLVAPAAAKKALS
;
A
#
# COMPACT_ATOMS: atom_id res chain seq x y z
N MET A 1 13.74 7.24 28.94
CA MET A 1 12.93 6.41 28.01
C MET A 1 12.13 7.38 27.16
N LEU A 2 12.65 7.79 26.01
CA LEU A 2 11.96 8.70 25.11
C LEU A 2 10.81 7.92 24.48
N ALA A 3 9.58 8.23 24.85
CA ALA A 3 8.40 7.82 24.13
C ALA A 3 8.52 8.43 22.73
N TYR A 4 8.93 7.63 21.74
CA TYR A 4 8.67 7.93 20.35
C TYR A 4 7.16 7.91 20.21
N GLY A 5 6.56 9.10 20.34
CA GLY A 5 5.13 9.27 20.20
C GLY A 5 4.69 8.67 18.88
N ASN A 6 3.45 8.25 18.81
CA ASN A 6 2.77 7.69 17.64
C ASN A 6 2.66 8.72 16.49
N SER A 7 3.77 9.39 16.16
CA SER A 7 3.81 10.38 15.09
C SER A 7 3.59 9.70 13.74
N LYS A 8 2.90 10.38 12.84
CA LYS A 8 2.67 9.89 11.47
C LYS A 8 3.98 9.73 10.73
N SER A 9 4.15 8.57 10.10
CA SER A 9 5.25 8.28 9.20
C SER A 9 4.84 8.59 7.77
N ALA A 10 5.33 9.71 7.26
CA ALA A 10 5.08 10.15 5.89
C ALA A 10 6.26 10.98 5.39
N PRO A 11 6.55 10.96 4.08
CA PRO A 11 7.52 11.89 3.51
C PRO A 11 7.07 13.34 3.71
N ILE A 12 8.02 14.25 3.90
CA ILE A 12 7.73 15.66 4.18
C ILE A 12 6.94 16.34 3.05
N ASP A 13 7.10 15.86 1.83
CA ASP A 13 6.44 16.32 0.62
C ASP A 13 5.14 15.57 0.29
N ARG A 14 4.58 14.74 1.21
CA ARG A 14 3.41 13.90 0.94
C ARG A 14 2.24 14.69 0.35
N VAL A 15 1.95 15.87 0.86
CA VAL A 15 0.79 16.66 0.41
C VAL A 15 0.93 17.10 -1.05
N SER A 16 2.16 17.34 -1.51
CA SER A 16 2.44 17.79 -2.89
C SER A 16 2.85 16.67 -3.84
N ALA A 17 3.44 15.59 -3.33
CA ALA A 17 4.00 14.50 -4.12
C ALA A 17 3.33 13.13 -3.88
N GLY A 18 2.35 13.05 -2.97
CA GLY A 18 1.58 11.87 -2.65
C GLY A 18 2.28 10.83 -1.75
N PRO A 19 1.54 9.77 -1.42
CA PRO A 19 0.15 9.49 -1.77
C PRO A 19 -0.81 10.54 -1.20
N PHE A 20 -1.90 10.79 -1.90
CA PHE A 20 -2.79 11.91 -1.62
C PHE A 20 -4.02 11.49 -0.81
N ASP A 21 -4.49 12.39 0.05
CA ASP A 21 -5.88 12.34 0.50
C ASP A 21 -6.81 12.89 -0.59
N SER A 22 -8.02 12.37 -0.69
CA SER A 22 -9.00 12.83 -1.68
C SER A 22 -9.31 14.33 -1.59
N SER A 23 -9.16 14.92 -0.41
CA SER A 23 -9.35 16.36 -0.18
C SER A 23 -8.19 17.24 -0.70
N GLU A 24 -7.06 16.63 -1.01
CA GLU A 24 -5.84 17.35 -1.45
C GLU A 24 -5.69 17.43 -2.98
N VAL A 25 -6.51 16.67 -3.72
CA VAL A 25 -6.43 16.60 -5.19
C VAL A 25 -7.16 17.78 -5.81
N ILE A 26 -6.41 18.69 -6.40
CA ILE A 26 -6.91 19.92 -7.06
C ILE A 26 -7.11 19.70 -8.57
N GLU A 27 -6.30 18.84 -9.18
CA GLU A 27 -6.35 18.57 -10.61
C GLU A 27 -7.25 17.37 -10.95
N ILE A 28 -8.15 17.56 -11.91
CA ILE A 28 -8.95 16.48 -12.48
C ILE A 28 -8.08 15.71 -13.48
N LYS A 29 -7.37 14.71 -13.01
CA LYS A 29 -6.72 13.71 -13.87
C LYS A 29 -7.66 12.52 -14.05
N PRO A 30 -7.66 11.86 -15.21
CA PRO A 30 -8.42 10.63 -15.37
C PRO A 30 -7.87 9.55 -14.42
N LEU A 31 -8.71 9.12 -13.49
CA LEU A 31 -8.40 8.12 -12.48
C LEU A 31 -9.27 6.88 -12.69
N VAL A 32 -8.70 5.70 -12.44
CA VAL A 32 -9.48 4.47 -12.26
C VAL A 32 -9.94 4.43 -10.81
N ASP A 33 -11.25 4.32 -10.60
CA ASP A 33 -11.87 4.33 -9.29
C ASP A 33 -12.13 2.91 -8.79
N PHE A 34 -11.46 2.54 -7.71
CA PHE A 34 -11.61 1.28 -6.98
C PHE A 34 -12.27 1.48 -5.60
N GLY A 35 -13.03 2.55 -5.40
CA GLY A 35 -13.63 2.89 -4.11
C GLY A 35 -12.64 3.61 -3.21
N ALA A 36 -12.07 2.91 -2.24
CA ALA A 36 -11.10 3.51 -1.31
C ALA A 36 -9.77 3.93 -1.96
N LEU A 37 -9.45 3.41 -3.14
CA LEU A 37 -8.25 3.75 -3.90
C LEU A 37 -8.62 4.26 -5.29
N GLN A 38 -7.99 5.34 -5.70
CA GLN A 38 -8.03 5.82 -7.07
C GLN A 38 -6.61 5.94 -7.60
N ILE A 39 -6.38 5.51 -8.85
CA ILE A 39 -5.07 5.50 -9.48
C ILE A 39 -5.15 6.15 -10.85
N PRO A 40 -4.16 6.98 -11.26
CA PRO A 40 -4.08 7.50 -12.62
C PRO A 40 -4.08 6.37 -13.66
N ILE A 41 -4.77 6.58 -14.76
CA ILE A 41 -4.76 5.65 -15.90
C ILE A 41 -3.33 5.58 -16.47
N ARG A 42 -2.81 4.36 -16.60
CA ARG A 42 -1.51 4.04 -17.20
C ARG A 42 -1.69 2.89 -18.17
N GLU A 43 -1.18 3.02 -19.38
CA GLU A 43 -1.30 1.99 -20.42
C GLU A 43 -0.29 0.85 -20.25
N ASP A 44 0.79 1.11 -19.53
CA ASP A 44 1.93 0.21 -19.36
C ASP A 44 1.85 -0.69 -18.10
N VAL A 45 0.73 -0.65 -17.39
CA VAL A 45 0.50 -1.47 -16.18
C VAL A 45 -0.73 -2.37 -16.32
N THR A 46 -0.68 -3.50 -15.64
CA THR A 46 -1.84 -4.38 -15.45
C THR A 46 -2.37 -4.23 -14.04
N LEU A 47 -3.68 -4.02 -13.91
CA LEU A 47 -4.36 -3.88 -12.62
C LEU A 47 -5.12 -5.17 -12.32
N LYS A 48 -4.92 -5.72 -11.13
CA LYS A 48 -5.60 -6.94 -10.66
C LYS A 48 -6.22 -6.69 -9.29
N LEU A 49 -7.47 -7.11 -9.13
CA LEU A 49 -8.15 -7.10 -7.84
C LEU A 49 -7.98 -8.46 -7.17
N GLU A 50 -7.53 -8.47 -5.94
CA GLU A 50 -7.43 -9.67 -5.13
C GLU A 50 -8.70 -9.84 -4.30
N VAL A 51 -9.35 -10.99 -4.43
CA VAL A 51 -10.59 -11.32 -3.74
C VAL A 51 -10.30 -12.39 -2.69
N GLU A 52 -10.77 -12.15 -1.48
CA GLU A 52 -10.77 -13.15 -0.42
C GLU A 52 -11.91 -14.14 -0.65
N GLU A 53 -11.59 -15.42 -0.88
CA GLU A 53 -12.58 -16.45 -1.24
C GLU A 53 -13.67 -16.62 -0.17
N ALA A 54 -13.31 -16.58 1.11
CA ALA A 54 -14.25 -16.80 2.22
C ALA A 54 -15.33 -15.72 2.34
N SER A 55 -15.01 -14.46 2.02
CA SER A 55 -15.93 -13.32 2.18
C SER A 55 -16.39 -12.72 0.86
N SER A 56 -15.79 -13.12 -0.26
CA SER A 56 -15.95 -12.49 -1.58
C SER A 56 -15.64 -10.99 -1.59
N ARG A 57 -14.86 -10.52 -0.63
CA ARG A 57 -14.42 -9.13 -0.53
C ARG A 57 -13.16 -8.89 -1.36
N ILE A 58 -13.11 -7.76 -2.03
CA ILE A 58 -11.87 -7.28 -2.65
C ILE A 58 -10.99 -6.74 -1.54
N VAL A 59 -9.82 -7.36 -1.34
CA VAL A 59 -8.92 -7.06 -0.21
C VAL A 59 -7.66 -6.33 -0.61
N ALA A 60 -7.30 -6.34 -1.89
CA ALA A 60 -6.13 -5.61 -2.39
C ALA A 60 -6.26 -5.29 -3.87
N LEU A 61 -5.52 -4.26 -4.28
CA LEU A 61 -5.29 -3.92 -5.67
C LEU A 61 -3.81 -4.15 -5.99
N THR A 62 -3.53 -4.98 -6.98
CA THR A 62 -2.16 -5.23 -7.43
C THR A 62 -1.90 -4.55 -8.77
N VAL A 63 -0.82 -3.80 -8.84
CA VAL A 63 -0.30 -3.16 -10.05
C VAL A 63 0.91 -3.94 -10.50
N GLU A 64 0.89 -4.45 -11.74
CA GLU A 64 2.02 -5.17 -12.34
C GLU A 64 2.63 -4.37 -13.50
N HIS A 65 3.95 -4.34 -13.56
CA HIS A 65 4.71 -3.72 -14.62
C HIS A 65 6.05 -4.43 -14.80
N GLN A 66 6.32 -4.94 -16.01
CA GLN A 66 7.62 -5.52 -16.42
C GLN A 66 8.26 -6.45 -15.37
N GLY A 67 7.50 -7.42 -14.86
CA GLY A 67 8.00 -8.38 -13.88
C GLY A 67 8.12 -7.87 -12.44
N SER A 68 7.65 -6.65 -12.19
CA SER A 68 7.50 -6.06 -10.86
C SER A 68 6.04 -6.01 -10.46
N SER A 69 5.76 -6.08 -9.16
CA SER A 69 4.41 -6.05 -8.60
C SER A 69 4.35 -5.13 -7.38
N LEU A 70 3.29 -4.34 -7.31
CA LEU A 70 2.95 -3.50 -6.16
C LEU A 70 1.52 -3.82 -5.72
N GLN A 71 1.37 -4.48 -4.56
CA GLN A 71 0.08 -4.70 -3.94
C GLN A 71 -0.26 -3.52 -3.02
N LEU A 72 -1.46 -2.98 -3.16
CA LEU A 72 -1.95 -1.79 -2.46
C LEU A 72 -3.14 -2.13 -1.57
N GLN A 73 -3.07 -1.67 -0.33
CA GLN A 73 -4.16 -1.74 0.64
C GLN A 73 -4.21 -0.45 1.46
N ALA A 74 -5.40 0.09 1.67
CA ALA A 74 -5.62 1.23 2.55
C ALA A 74 -6.41 0.82 3.79
N PHE A 75 -6.06 1.41 4.92
CA PHE A 75 -6.66 1.12 6.22
C PHE A 75 -7.12 2.41 6.88
N SER A 76 -8.16 2.31 7.70
CA SER A 76 -8.57 3.38 8.59
C SER A 76 -7.48 3.64 9.63
N ALA A 77 -7.22 4.91 9.94
CA ALA A 77 -6.23 5.32 10.93
C ALA A 77 -6.75 6.50 11.76
N PRO A 78 -6.20 6.70 12.99
CA PRO A 78 -6.51 7.88 13.78
C PRO A 78 -6.08 9.18 13.07
N GLY A 79 -6.77 10.28 13.36
CA GLY A 79 -6.42 11.58 12.78
C GLY A 79 -5.12 12.17 13.32
N SER A 80 -4.79 11.88 14.57
CA SER A 80 -3.64 12.46 15.30
C SER A 80 -2.42 11.58 15.38
N GLU A 81 -2.56 10.27 15.10
CA GLU A 81 -1.50 9.27 15.28
C GLU A 81 -1.21 8.51 14.00
N GLY A 82 0.04 8.07 13.82
CA GLY A 82 0.45 7.15 12.79
C GLY A 82 0.38 5.70 13.26
N ILE A 83 0.13 4.77 12.35
CA ILE A 83 0.06 3.34 12.66
C ILE A 83 1.13 2.52 11.94
N TRP A 84 1.89 3.12 11.02
CA TRP A 84 2.90 2.38 10.26
C TRP A 84 3.97 1.72 11.13
N HIS A 85 4.48 2.41 12.15
CA HIS A 85 5.50 1.87 13.04
C HIS A 85 5.01 0.60 13.78
N GLU A 86 3.76 0.60 14.23
CA GLU A 86 3.15 -0.55 14.91
C GLU A 86 2.91 -1.71 13.95
N ILE A 87 2.37 -1.42 12.76
CA ILE A 87 2.15 -2.44 11.72
C ILE A 87 3.49 -3.05 11.30
N ARG A 88 4.53 -2.24 11.11
CA ARG A 88 5.86 -2.73 10.75
C ARG A 88 6.45 -3.63 11.83
N ALA A 89 6.36 -3.24 13.10
CA ALA A 89 6.84 -4.06 14.21
C ALA A 89 6.07 -5.40 14.30
N ALA A 90 4.76 -5.39 14.08
CA ALA A 90 3.95 -6.62 14.05
C ALA A 90 4.33 -7.53 12.87
N LEU A 91 4.60 -6.98 11.70
CA LEU A 91 5.09 -7.71 10.53
C LEU A 91 6.45 -8.34 10.81
N GLU A 92 7.40 -7.59 11.37
CA GLU A 92 8.72 -8.11 11.76
C GLU A 92 8.58 -9.30 12.70
N HIS A 93 7.82 -9.13 13.78
CA HIS A 93 7.60 -10.20 14.75
C HIS A 93 6.96 -11.45 14.10
N SER A 94 5.93 -11.26 13.28
CA SER A 94 5.25 -12.36 12.61
C SER A 94 6.16 -13.12 11.63
N ILE A 95 6.96 -12.41 10.84
CA ILE A 95 7.87 -13.03 9.86
C ILE A 95 9.01 -13.76 10.58
N GLN A 96 9.60 -13.15 11.60
CA GLN A 96 10.68 -13.77 12.38
C GLN A 96 10.22 -15.00 13.15
N SER A 97 8.99 -15.00 13.69
CA SER A 97 8.42 -16.16 14.36
C SER A 97 8.20 -17.37 13.44
N GLN A 98 8.16 -17.13 12.13
CA GLN A 98 8.08 -18.16 11.09
C GLN A 98 9.46 -18.51 10.48
N ASN A 99 10.56 -18.13 11.14
CA ASN A 99 11.94 -18.28 10.66
C ASN A 99 12.24 -17.45 9.39
N GLY A 100 11.50 -16.40 9.13
CA GLY A 100 11.82 -15.41 8.10
C GLY A 100 12.86 -14.40 8.59
N LYS A 101 13.34 -13.58 7.66
CA LYS A 101 14.27 -12.48 7.95
C LYS A 101 13.64 -11.15 7.60
N THR A 102 13.97 -10.15 8.40
CA THR A 102 13.50 -8.77 8.23
C THR A 102 14.63 -7.80 8.44
N GLU A 103 14.58 -6.68 7.72
CA GLU A 103 15.51 -5.57 7.87
C GLU A 103 14.74 -4.26 7.65
N THR A 104 14.74 -3.39 8.64
CA THR A 104 14.22 -2.03 8.47
C THR A 104 15.28 -1.16 7.82
N VAL A 105 14.91 -0.51 6.72
CA VAL A 105 15.76 0.45 5.98
C VAL A 105 15.04 1.78 5.85
N ILE A 106 15.79 2.85 5.60
CA ILE A 106 15.22 4.17 5.29
C ILE A 106 15.21 4.34 3.78
N GLY A 107 14.02 4.44 3.22
CA GLY A 107 13.78 4.68 1.81
C GLY A 107 13.15 6.04 1.52
N PRO A 108 12.74 6.28 0.28
CA PRO A 108 12.19 7.58 -0.15
C PRO A 108 10.86 7.94 0.52
N LEU A 109 10.15 6.98 1.09
CA LEU A 109 8.89 7.19 1.81
C LEU A 109 9.05 7.20 3.33
N GLY A 110 10.26 7.02 3.83
CA GLY A 110 10.59 6.84 5.25
C GLY A 110 10.99 5.40 5.57
N PRO A 111 10.72 4.89 6.78
CA PRO A 111 11.06 3.52 7.16
C PRO A 111 10.30 2.49 6.32
N GLU A 112 11.04 1.56 5.74
CA GLU A 112 10.56 0.43 4.92
C GLU A 112 11.04 -0.89 5.51
N LEU A 113 10.38 -1.99 5.20
CA LEU A 113 10.73 -3.31 5.70
C LEU A 113 11.08 -4.26 4.56
N ASN A 114 12.35 -4.62 4.42
CA ASN A 114 12.79 -5.71 3.57
C ASN A 114 12.53 -7.04 4.25
N THR A 115 12.01 -8.03 3.52
CA THR A 115 11.63 -9.32 4.09
C THR A 115 12.05 -10.49 3.23
N GLN A 116 12.40 -11.60 3.91
CA GLN A 116 12.53 -12.94 3.33
C GLN A 116 11.52 -13.85 4.04
N ILE A 117 10.42 -14.13 3.38
CA ILE A 117 9.31 -14.89 3.97
C ILE A 117 9.44 -16.35 3.56
N PRO A 118 9.55 -17.30 4.51
CA PRO A 118 9.64 -18.72 4.20
C PRO A 118 8.43 -19.21 3.40
N THR A 119 8.66 -20.07 2.44
CA THR A 119 7.64 -20.71 1.63
C THR A 119 7.51 -22.19 1.99
N ARG A 120 6.37 -22.82 1.68
CA ARG A 120 6.09 -24.21 2.04
C ARG A 120 7.02 -25.22 1.38
N ASP A 121 7.64 -24.87 0.27
CA ASP A 121 8.62 -25.68 -0.47
C ASP A 121 10.05 -25.58 0.07
N GLY A 122 10.24 -24.86 1.19
CA GLY A 122 11.56 -24.66 1.82
C GLY A 122 12.39 -23.51 1.24
N GLY A 123 11.82 -22.74 0.32
CA GLY A 123 12.43 -21.51 -0.21
C GLY A 123 12.04 -20.26 0.56
N PHE A 124 12.33 -19.09 -0.03
CA PHE A 124 11.95 -17.79 0.50
C PHE A 124 11.32 -16.94 -0.60
N ARG A 125 10.29 -16.19 -0.23
CA ARG A 125 9.75 -15.12 -1.04
C ARG A 125 10.30 -13.79 -0.52
N LEU A 126 10.90 -13.02 -1.41
CA LEU A 126 11.36 -11.66 -1.10
C LEU A 126 10.21 -10.67 -1.30
N ALA A 127 10.08 -9.74 -0.39
CA ALA A 127 9.15 -8.64 -0.50
C ALA A 127 9.67 -7.42 0.27
N LYS A 128 9.27 -6.23 -0.18
CA LYS A 128 9.49 -4.97 0.53
C LYS A 128 8.15 -4.37 0.91
N PHE A 129 7.93 -4.15 2.19
CA PHE A 129 6.77 -3.44 2.69
C PHE A 129 7.09 -1.95 2.80
N ILE A 130 6.24 -1.14 2.21
CA ILE A 130 6.26 0.32 2.29
C ILE A 130 4.95 0.81 2.88
N GLY A 131 4.98 1.94 3.58
CA GLY A 131 3.79 2.46 4.23
C GLY A 131 3.86 3.96 4.45
N VAL A 132 2.72 4.63 4.31
CA VAL A 132 2.57 6.06 4.56
C VAL A 132 1.29 6.32 5.35
N ASP A 133 1.44 7.06 6.46
CA ASP A 133 0.31 7.57 7.25
C ASP A 133 -0.24 8.84 6.63
N GLY A 134 -1.53 8.84 6.30
CA GLY A 134 -2.28 10.01 5.86
C GLY A 134 -3.12 10.66 6.98
N PRO A 135 -4.04 11.58 6.63
CA PRO A 135 -4.83 12.30 7.63
C PRO A 135 -5.66 11.40 8.54
N LYS A 136 -6.40 10.43 7.97
CA LYS A 136 -7.24 9.45 8.70
C LYS A 136 -7.16 8.06 8.06
N TRP A 137 -6.07 7.79 7.36
CA TRP A 137 -5.83 6.53 6.68
C TRP A 137 -4.34 6.17 6.74
N PHE A 138 -4.08 4.92 6.47
CA PHE A 138 -2.74 4.37 6.24
C PHE A 138 -2.74 3.61 4.93
N LEU A 139 -1.80 3.92 4.05
CA LEU A 139 -1.59 3.20 2.79
C LEU A 139 -0.38 2.27 2.93
N ARG A 140 -0.60 0.99 2.65
CA ARG A 140 0.45 -0.04 2.60
C ARG A 140 0.68 -0.46 1.16
N GLY A 141 1.95 -0.59 0.79
CA GLY A 141 2.39 -1.23 -0.43
C GLY A 141 3.25 -2.45 -0.12
N VAL A 142 3.14 -3.49 -0.92
CA VAL A 142 4.04 -4.64 -0.91
C VAL A 142 4.65 -4.77 -2.30
N VAL A 143 5.94 -4.49 -2.40
CA VAL A 143 6.69 -4.57 -3.65
C VAL A 143 7.36 -5.93 -3.76
N SER A 144 7.27 -6.56 -4.91
CA SER A 144 7.93 -7.83 -5.23
C SER A 144 8.39 -7.89 -6.69
N GLY A 145 9.14 -8.93 -7.03
CA GLY A 145 9.65 -9.16 -8.38
C GLY A 145 10.88 -8.32 -8.70
N LEU A 146 11.03 -7.94 -9.97
CA LEU A 146 12.24 -7.29 -10.49
C LEU A 146 12.62 -6.00 -9.74
N ALA A 147 11.64 -5.24 -9.28
CA ALA A 147 11.87 -3.99 -8.54
C ALA A 147 12.74 -4.17 -7.28
N LEU A 148 12.80 -5.37 -6.69
CA LEU A 148 13.66 -5.63 -5.53
C LEU A 148 15.15 -5.68 -5.88
N ALA A 149 15.51 -5.87 -7.16
CA ALA A 149 16.87 -5.96 -7.65
C ALA A 149 17.26 -4.84 -8.63
N ASP A 150 16.29 -4.06 -9.10
CA ASP A 150 16.46 -3.01 -10.09
C ASP A 150 15.96 -1.67 -9.56
N THR A 151 16.87 -0.69 -9.48
CA THR A 151 16.57 0.63 -8.91
C THR A 151 15.56 1.43 -9.74
N LEU A 152 15.60 1.33 -11.07
CA LEU A 152 14.65 2.03 -11.92
C LEU A 152 13.25 1.43 -11.80
N ALA A 153 13.16 0.10 -11.77
CA ALA A 153 11.90 -0.59 -11.53
C ALA A 153 11.32 -0.26 -10.15
N MET A 154 12.16 -0.19 -9.11
CA MET A 154 11.74 0.24 -7.77
C MET A 154 11.23 1.67 -7.77
N THR A 155 11.95 2.60 -8.40
CA THR A 155 11.53 4.01 -8.53
C THR A 155 10.17 4.10 -9.19
N TYR A 156 9.91 3.33 -10.24
CA TYR A 156 8.62 3.29 -10.92
C TYR A 156 7.50 2.79 -10.00
N MET A 157 7.74 1.74 -9.19
CA MET A 157 6.77 1.26 -8.19
C MET A 157 6.48 2.32 -7.11
N ILE A 158 7.49 3.05 -6.66
CA ILE A 158 7.33 4.17 -5.71
C ILE A 158 6.52 5.31 -6.35
N ASP A 159 6.75 5.63 -7.62
CA ASP A 159 5.99 6.66 -8.34
C ASP A 159 4.51 6.27 -8.47
N ILE A 160 4.22 4.99 -8.73
CA ILE A 160 2.85 4.48 -8.72
C ILE A 160 2.24 4.63 -7.32
N PHE A 161 2.95 4.20 -6.28
CA PHE A 161 2.48 4.32 -4.88
C PHE A 161 2.17 5.77 -4.51
N ARG A 162 3.06 6.72 -4.88
CA ARG A 162 2.83 8.16 -4.65
C ARG A 162 1.64 8.70 -5.44
N SER A 163 1.32 8.15 -6.59
CA SER A 163 0.20 8.62 -7.42
C SER A 163 -1.19 8.21 -6.90
N VAL A 164 -1.24 7.34 -5.90
CA VAL A 164 -2.51 6.86 -5.32
C VAL A 164 -3.23 7.99 -4.60
N VAL A 165 -4.54 8.08 -4.84
CA VAL A 165 -5.47 8.91 -4.07
C VAL A 165 -6.28 8.02 -3.15
N VAL A 166 -6.26 8.28 -1.86
CA VAL A 166 -7.02 7.52 -0.87
C VAL A 166 -8.34 8.22 -0.55
N MET A 167 -9.44 7.49 -0.76
CA MET A 167 -10.80 7.90 -0.45
C MET A 167 -11.22 7.28 0.88
N ARG A 168 -10.98 7.99 2.00
CA ARG A 168 -11.31 7.49 3.33
C ARG A 168 -12.82 7.45 3.59
N GLY A 169 -13.54 8.40 3.03
CA GLY A 169 -14.96 8.59 3.30
C GLY A 169 -15.27 9.14 4.71
N PRO A 170 -16.51 9.59 4.94
CA PRO A 170 -16.92 10.24 6.19
C PRO A 170 -17.33 9.25 7.29
N SER A 171 -17.61 7.99 6.95
CA SER A 171 -18.14 7.02 7.92
C SER A 171 -17.14 6.70 9.01
N PRO A 172 -17.56 6.67 10.30
CA PRO A 172 -16.71 6.19 11.38
C PRO A 172 -16.26 4.74 11.13
N MET A 173 -14.99 4.48 11.35
CA MET A 173 -14.41 3.13 11.25
C MET A 173 -13.36 2.95 12.34
N PRO A 174 -13.27 1.75 12.96
CA PRO A 174 -12.18 1.43 13.86
C PRO A 174 -10.82 1.59 13.17
N PRO A 175 -9.77 2.00 13.91
CA PRO A 175 -8.41 2.00 13.38
C PRO A 175 -7.98 0.61 12.89
N LYS A 176 -7.14 0.59 11.85
CA LYS A 176 -6.60 -0.63 11.20
C LYS A 176 -7.64 -1.49 10.46
N GLU A 177 -8.86 -1.01 10.30
CA GLU A 177 -9.84 -1.68 9.46
C GLU A 177 -9.54 -1.40 7.99
N LEU A 178 -9.59 -2.47 7.16
CA LEU A 178 -9.34 -2.37 5.72
C LEU A 178 -10.44 -1.54 5.06
N LEU A 179 -10.06 -0.51 4.33
CA LEU A 179 -10.98 0.29 3.53
C LEU A 179 -11.47 -0.52 2.33
N GLN A 180 -12.76 -0.43 2.04
CA GLN A 180 -13.39 -1.28 1.04
C GLN A 180 -13.00 -0.87 -0.38
N LEU A 181 -12.54 -1.84 -1.14
CA LEU A 181 -12.35 -1.73 -2.58
C LEU A 181 -13.57 -2.23 -3.34
N VAL A 182 -13.77 -1.67 -4.52
CA VAL A 182 -14.83 -2.08 -5.46
C VAL A 182 -14.25 -2.24 -6.85
N ALA A 183 -14.89 -3.08 -7.68
CA ALA A 183 -14.54 -3.17 -9.08
C ALA A 183 -14.96 -1.86 -9.81
N PRO A 184 -14.12 -1.33 -10.72
CA PRO A 184 -14.47 -0.14 -11.50
C PRO A 184 -15.75 -0.34 -12.30
N ALA A 185 -16.50 0.74 -12.54
CA ALA A 185 -17.76 0.69 -13.27
C ALA A 185 -17.64 0.09 -14.69
N ALA A 186 -16.50 0.30 -15.36
CA ALA A 186 -16.21 -0.28 -16.67
C ALA A 186 -16.05 -1.81 -16.62
N ALA A 187 -15.52 -2.37 -15.53
CA ALA A 187 -15.38 -3.82 -15.34
C ALA A 187 -16.72 -4.50 -15.04
N LYS A 188 -17.66 -3.81 -14.39
CA LYS A 188 -19.01 -4.33 -14.11
C LYS A 188 -19.83 -4.52 -15.38
N LYS A 189 -19.59 -3.73 -16.45
CA LYS A 189 -20.27 -3.87 -17.75
C LYS A 189 -19.78 -5.08 -18.57
N ALA A 190 -18.58 -5.57 -18.32
CA ALA A 190 -18.02 -6.72 -19.03
C ALA A 190 -18.42 -8.07 -18.41
N LEU A 191 -18.98 -8.07 -17.19
CA LEU A 191 -19.41 -9.26 -16.43
C LEU A 191 -20.94 -9.42 -16.40
N SER A 192 -21.71 -8.51 -16.97
CA SER A 192 -23.16 -8.56 -17.15
C SER A 192 -23.55 -8.82 -18.63
#